data_dac04cedbc8bc8ffe92254177c3e91be
#
_entry.id   dac04cedbc8bc8ffe92254177c3e91be
#
_cell.length_a   1.000
_cell.length_b   1.000
_cell.length_c   1.000
_cell.angle_alpha   90.00
_cell.angle_beta   90.00
_cell.angle_gamma   90.00
#
_symmetry.space_group_name_H-M   'P 1'
#
loop_
_entity.id
_entity.type
_entity.pdbx_description
1 polymer ?
#
loop_
_entity_poly.entity_id
_entity_poly.type
_entity_poly.pdbx_seq_one_letter_code
_entity_poly.pdbx_strand_id
1 'polypeptide(L)'
;INETSMIRESIFLLSSNCIVGLNDIPKNSLWISHLDSRNNKNVFRILVRTRSLGTHNLVVNLNDGWDRNFLEDEIKWLIIMGSGFKDKPLVENFGGYWPEYQLYTEEYIHGETLTAYLDRNRDDILDESKVDRWQMRWLHFIWNGVQAYQDFWNRTEFKLSIQPPSPSNLVIPQHDYSTGTRLISISGRKPTESMAEHFLSLYTDYIVRTEKKYPGLKHMSDWEVI
;
A
#
# COMPACT_ATOMS: atom_id res chain seq x y z
N ILE A 1 4.99 18.92 20.65
CA ILE A 1 6.04 18.19 19.90
C ILE A 1 6.44 19.10 18.74
N ASN A 2 7.74 19.28 18.55
CA ASN A 2 8.23 20.05 17.42
C ASN A 2 8.13 19.17 16.16
N GLU A 3 7.51 19.63 15.08
CA GLU A 3 7.37 18.92 13.79
C GLU A 3 8.70 18.32 13.31
N THR A 4 9.80 19.03 13.52
CA THR A 4 11.15 18.56 13.21
C THR A 4 11.54 17.30 14.02
N SER A 5 11.04 17.15 15.26
CA SER A 5 11.31 15.96 16.09
C SER A 5 10.62 14.72 15.53
N MET A 6 9.36 14.85 15.12
CA MET A 6 8.59 13.75 14.50
C MET A 6 9.25 13.26 13.21
N ILE A 7 9.65 14.19 12.35
CA ILE A 7 10.32 13.87 11.09
C ILE A 7 11.65 13.14 11.34
N ARG A 8 12.44 13.60 12.31
CA ARG A 8 13.73 12.97 12.65
C ARG A 8 13.56 11.56 13.19
N GLU A 9 12.57 11.35 14.07
CA GLU A 9 12.24 10.04 14.61
C GLU A 9 11.79 9.08 13.47
N SER A 10 10.93 9.56 12.58
CA SER A 10 10.49 8.77 11.42
C SER A 10 11.66 8.38 10.51
N ILE A 11 12.57 9.32 10.21
CA ILE A 11 13.77 9.03 9.41
C ILE A 11 14.66 8.00 10.11
N PHE A 12 14.87 8.15 11.43
CA PHE A 12 15.64 7.17 12.21
C PHE A 12 15.08 5.77 12.12
N LEU A 13 13.77 5.60 12.27
CA LEU A 13 13.11 4.30 12.21
C LEU A 13 13.11 3.70 10.79
N LEU A 14 12.91 4.52 9.77
CA LEU A 14 12.78 4.06 8.38
C LEU A 14 14.12 3.90 7.65
N SER A 15 15.17 4.61 8.07
CA SER A 15 16.46 4.65 7.38
C SER A 15 17.55 3.86 8.11
N SER A 16 17.24 2.66 8.57
CA SER A 16 18.22 1.76 9.20
C SER A 16 18.97 2.40 10.39
N ASN A 17 18.24 3.15 11.22
CA ASN A 17 18.74 3.85 12.41
C ASN A 17 19.73 5.00 12.10
N CYS A 18 19.62 5.63 10.95
CA CYS A 18 20.39 6.82 10.64
C CYS A 18 19.97 8.02 11.51
N ILE A 19 20.90 8.60 12.26
CA ILE A 19 20.63 9.73 13.14
C ILE A 19 20.68 11.03 12.36
N VAL A 20 19.54 11.74 12.31
CA VAL A 20 19.45 13.10 11.74
C VAL A 20 19.66 14.14 12.82
N GLY A 21 20.69 14.99 12.67
CA GLY A 21 20.99 16.07 13.59
C GLY A 21 19.93 17.18 13.59
N LEU A 22 19.86 17.99 14.66
CA LEU A 22 18.90 19.11 14.75
C LEU A 22 19.04 20.12 13.59
N ASN A 23 20.27 20.37 13.14
CA ASN A 23 20.57 21.32 12.07
C ASN A 23 20.63 20.65 10.67
N ASP A 24 20.31 19.39 10.58
CA ASP A 24 20.48 18.61 9.36
C ASP A 24 19.32 18.82 8.36
N ILE A 25 18.18 19.31 8.87
CA ILE A 25 17.01 19.68 8.06
C ILE A 25 17.03 21.21 7.85
N PRO A 26 17.42 21.69 6.66
CA PRO A 26 17.41 23.13 6.35
C PRO A 26 15.98 23.68 6.35
N LYS A 27 15.86 24.99 6.65
CA LYS A 27 14.58 25.70 6.58
C LYS A 27 13.97 25.55 5.23
N ASN A 28 13.45 25.29 4.48
CA ASN A 28 12.92 25.17 3.11
C ASN A 28 13.27 23.81 2.44
N SER A 29 13.52 22.78 3.24
CA SER A 29 13.85 21.45 2.74
C SER A 29 12.70 20.45 2.92
N LEU A 30 11.52 20.95 3.20
CA LEU A 30 10.32 20.15 3.46
C LEU A 30 9.23 20.52 2.46
N TRP A 31 8.74 19.50 1.73
CA TRP A 31 7.62 19.63 0.81
C TRP A 31 6.52 18.66 1.23
N ILE A 32 5.30 19.19 1.36
CA ILE A 32 4.14 18.42 1.77
C ILE A 32 3.17 18.38 0.59
N SER A 33 2.72 17.19 0.22
CA SER A 33 1.65 16.99 -0.77
C SER A 33 0.56 16.08 -0.21
N HIS A 34 -0.68 16.47 -0.43
CA HIS A 34 -1.83 15.64 -0.08
C HIS A 34 -1.96 14.48 -1.09
N LEU A 35 -2.10 13.27 -0.60
CA LEU A 35 -2.23 12.06 -1.42
C LEU A 35 -3.67 11.57 -1.50
N ASP A 36 -4.37 11.48 -0.37
CA ASP A 36 -5.72 10.92 -0.29
C ASP A 36 -6.48 11.43 0.95
N SER A 37 -7.81 11.43 0.86
CA SER A 37 -8.71 11.68 1.98
C SER A 37 -9.88 10.72 1.90
N ARG A 38 -10.00 9.79 2.83
CA ARG A 38 -11.10 8.84 2.93
C ARG A 38 -11.41 8.51 4.39
N ASN A 39 -12.69 8.42 4.72
CA ASN A 39 -13.15 7.94 6.03
C ASN A 39 -12.47 8.66 7.23
N ASN A 40 -12.37 9.99 7.18
CA ASN A 40 -11.67 10.80 8.17
C ASN A 40 -10.16 10.52 8.30
N LYS A 41 -9.57 9.83 7.34
CA LYS A 41 -8.13 9.66 7.20
C LYS A 41 -7.62 10.61 6.12
N ASN A 42 -6.67 11.45 6.48
CA ASN A 42 -5.94 12.30 5.54
C ASN A 42 -4.51 11.79 5.40
N VAL A 43 -4.11 11.52 4.18
CA VAL A 43 -2.79 10.96 3.85
C VAL A 43 -1.97 12.00 3.13
N PHE A 44 -0.79 12.30 3.68
CA PHE A 44 0.15 13.26 3.12
C PHE A 44 1.48 12.58 2.82
N ARG A 45 2.09 12.99 1.72
CA ARG A 45 3.50 12.70 1.46
C ARG A 45 4.34 13.87 1.94
N ILE A 46 5.38 13.58 2.70
CA ILE A 46 6.40 14.54 3.09
C ILE A 46 7.73 14.16 2.44
N LEU A 47 8.25 15.04 1.63
CA LEU A 47 9.59 14.95 1.09
C LEU A 47 10.51 15.81 1.97
N VAL A 48 11.51 15.19 2.57
CA VAL A 48 12.49 15.86 3.43
C VAL A 48 13.87 15.72 2.82
N ARG A 49 14.56 16.84 2.60
CA ARG A 49 15.96 16.85 2.20
C ARG A 49 16.84 17.15 3.41
N THR A 50 17.69 16.21 3.78
CA THR A 50 18.68 16.39 4.83
C THR A 50 20.05 16.73 4.22
N ARG A 51 20.93 17.34 5.01
CA ARG A 51 22.28 17.67 4.57
C ARG A 51 23.19 16.45 4.49
N SER A 52 23.05 15.54 5.45
CA SER A 52 23.94 14.39 5.62
C SER A 52 23.47 13.13 4.91
N LEU A 53 22.14 12.89 4.86
CA LEU A 53 21.55 11.62 4.44
C LEU A 53 20.73 11.71 3.14
N GLY A 54 20.72 12.88 2.47
CA GLY A 54 20.01 13.07 1.22
C GLY A 54 18.51 13.29 1.38
N THR A 55 17.70 12.69 0.50
CA THR A 55 16.26 12.92 0.43
C THR A 55 15.49 11.72 0.98
N HIS A 56 14.55 11.99 1.88
CA HIS A 56 13.66 10.98 2.48
C HIS A 56 12.22 11.26 2.08
N ASN A 57 11.47 10.22 1.80
CA ASN A 57 10.04 10.27 1.54
C ASN A 57 9.30 9.56 2.66
N LEU A 58 8.38 10.27 3.29
CA LEU A 58 7.53 9.76 4.36
C LEU A 58 6.07 9.88 3.95
N VAL A 59 5.25 8.96 4.40
CA VAL A 59 3.79 9.09 4.40
C VAL A 59 3.36 9.44 5.82
N VAL A 60 2.49 10.43 5.95
CA VAL A 60 1.87 10.82 7.21
C VAL A 60 0.38 10.55 7.12
N ASN A 61 -0.10 9.73 8.02
CA ASN A 61 -1.51 9.41 8.16
C ASN A 61 -2.09 10.14 9.37
N LEU A 62 -2.98 11.07 9.11
CA LEU A 62 -3.75 11.79 10.13
C LEU A 62 -5.16 11.19 10.16
N ASN A 63 -5.58 10.63 11.30
CA ASN A 63 -6.80 9.86 11.44
C ASN A 63 -7.75 10.57 12.42
N ASP A 64 -8.40 11.62 11.95
CA ASP A 64 -9.28 12.43 12.76
C ASP A 64 -10.55 11.68 13.18
N GLY A 65 -10.75 11.58 14.49
CA GLY A 65 -11.93 10.93 15.08
C GLY A 65 -11.94 9.40 15.00
N TRP A 66 -10.83 8.75 14.69
CA TRP A 66 -10.75 7.29 14.77
C TRP A 66 -10.70 6.82 16.23
N ASP A 67 -11.32 5.67 16.49
CA ASP A 67 -11.16 4.99 17.77
C ASP A 67 -9.68 4.63 18.00
N ARG A 68 -9.18 4.96 19.20
CA ARG A 68 -7.77 4.76 19.52
C ARG A 68 -7.35 3.30 19.47
N ASN A 69 -8.22 2.38 19.95
CA ASN A 69 -7.88 0.95 19.95
C ASN A 69 -7.81 0.42 18.51
N PHE A 70 -8.68 0.90 17.63
CA PHE A 70 -8.64 0.55 16.20
C PHE A 70 -7.35 1.04 15.56
N LEU A 71 -6.92 2.26 15.86
CA LEU A 71 -5.68 2.83 15.32
C LEU A 71 -4.44 2.10 15.85
N GLU A 72 -4.41 1.77 17.13
CA GLU A 72 -3.32 0.99 17.74
C GLU A 72 -3.25 -0.44 17.18
N ASP A 73 -4.39 -1.07 16.87
CA ASP A 73 -4.42 -2.36 16.19
C ASP A 73 -3.91 -2.26 14.75
N GLU A 74 -4.28 -1.22 14.03
CA GLU A 74 -3.74 -0.95 12.68
C GLU A 74 -2.22 -0.84 12.69
N ILE A 75 -1.67 -0.03 13.60
CA ILE A 75 -0.23 0.18 13.76
C ILE A 75 0.48 -1.13 14.12
N LYS A 76 -0.07 -1.91 15.04
CA LYS A 76 0.48 -3.24 15.40
C LYS A 76 0.64 -4.13 14.17
N TRP A 77 -0.38 -4.19 13.31
CA TRP A 77 -0.33 -5.00 12.12
C TRP A 77 0.63 -4.44 11.05
N LEU A 78 0.74 -3.11 10.92
CA LEU A 78 1.76 -2.49 10.06
C LEU A 78 3.18 -2.87 10.51
N ILE A 79 3.45 -2.85 11.81
CA ILE A 79 4.74 -3.28 12.35
C ILE A 79 5.01 -4.75 12.06
N ILE A 80 4.03 -5.62 12.29
CA ILE A 80 4.16 -7.07 12.04
C ILE A 80 4.41 -7.35 10.57
N MET A 81 3.62 -6.79 9.65
CA MET A 81 3.64 -7.10 8.23
C MET A 81 4.74 -6.35 7.45
N GLY A 82 5.17 -5.20 7.95
CA GLY A 82 6.28 -4.42 7.38
C GLY A 82 7.61 -4.80 8.03
N SER A 83 7.94 -4.15 9.15
CA SER A 83 9.25 -4.27 9.82
C SER A 83 9.54 -5.65 10.40
N GLY A 84 8.51 -6.43 10.74
CA GLY A 84 8.64 -7.80 11.23
C GLY A 84 9.22 -8.79 10.19
N PHE A 85 9.13 -8.46 8.90
CA PHE A 85 9.61 -9.26 7.78
C PHE A 85 10.59 -8.46 6.91
N LYS A 86 11.72 -8.05 7.49
CA LYS A 86 12.69 -7.12 6.88
C LYS A 86 13.15 -7.50 5.47
N ASP A 87 13.33 -8.78 5.21
CA ASP A 87 13.82 -9.24 3.90
C ASP A 87 12.74 -9.22 2.81
N LYS A 88 11.48 -9.24 3.19
CA LYS A 88 10.34 -9.20 2.27
C LYS A 88 9.14 -8.50 2.93
N PRO A 89 9.18 -7.19 3.13
CA PRO A 89 8.06 -6.46 3.71
C PRO A 89 6.84 -6.55 2.79
N LEU A 90 5.68 -6.84 3.37
CA LEU A 90 4.41 -6.95 2.63
C LEU A 90 3.72 -5.59 2.52
N VAL A 91 3.90 -4.75 3.51
CA VAL A 91 3.35 -3.39 3.60
C VAL A 91 4.48 -2.38 3.78
N GLU A 92 4.14 -1.10 3.90
CA GLU A 92 5.05 -0.04 4.24
C GLU A 92 5.72 -0.30 5.60
N ASN A 93 6.98 0.11 5.74
CA ASN A 93 7.64 0.09 7.03
C ASN A 93 7.09 1.21 7.91
N PHE A 94 6.81 0.88 9.16
CA PHE A 94 6.31 1.81 10.16
C PHE A 94 7.40 2.79 10.59
N GLY A 95 7.06 4.09 10.65
CA GLY A 95 8.00 5.17 10.95
C GLY A 95 7.80 5.86 12.29
N GLY A 96 6.66 5.72 12.94
CA GLY A 96 6.38 6.31 14.24
C GLY A 96 4.90 6.59 14.48
N TYR A 97 4.51 6.73 15.77
CA TYR A 97 3.14 7.00 16.18
C TYR A 97 3.05 8.07 17.26
N TRP A 98 2.16 9.02 17.08
CA TRP A 98 1.87 10.12 18.01
C TRP A 98 0.39 10.11 18.36
N PRO A 99 0.01 9.42 19.45
CA PRO A 99 -1.38 9.16 19.81
C PRO A 99 -2.18 10.43 20.13
N GLU A 100 -1.53 11.46 20.66
CA GLU A 100 -2.15 12.76 20.96
C GLU A 100 -2.66 13.50 19.74
N TYR A 101 -2.12 13.19 18.55
CA TYR A 101 -2.52 13.76 17.27
C TYR A 101 -3.25 12.75 16.38
N GLN A 102 -3.45 11.52 16.85
CA GLN A 102 -3.94 10.39 16.03
C GLN A 102 -3.19 10.26 14.71
N LEU A 103 -1.88 10.44 14.76
CA LEU A 103 -0.99 10.51 13.62
C LEU A 103 0.05 9.40 13.69
N TYR A 104 0.27 8.73 12.55
CA TYR A 104 1.42 7.84 12.37
C TYR A 104 2.11 8.10 11.04
N THR A 105 3.38 7.69 10.96
CA THR A 105 4.18 7.79 9.75
C THR A 105 4.61 6.41 9.27
N GLU A 106 4.81 6.33 7.97
CA GLU A 106 5.26 5.11 7.28
C GLU A 106 6.15 5.45 6.09
N GLU A 107 6.83 4.46 5.56
CA GLU A 107 7.63 4.56 4.34
C GLU A 107 6.75 4.98 3.16
N TYR A 108 7.27 5.85 2.29
CA TYR A 108 6.64 6.10 1.00
C TYR A 108 7.11 5.06 -0.03
N ILE A 109 6.21 4.22 -0.52
CA ILE A 109 6.50 3.29 -1.61
C ILE A 109 6.48 4.05 -2.93
N HIS A 110 7.63 4.05 -3.62
CA HIS A 110 7.74 4.65 -4.95
C HIS A 110 6.99 3.80 -5.98
N GLY A 111 5.86 4.31 -6.43
CA GLY A 111 5.00 3.62 -7.40
C GLY A 111 3.64 4.29 -7.51
N GLU A 112 2.74 3.63 -8.17
CA GLU A 112 1.33 4.01 -8.26
C GLU A 112 0.43 2.84 -7.87
N THR A 113 -0.77 3.12 -7.42
CA THR A 113 -1.73 2.03 -7.15
C THR A 113 -2.11 1.36 -8.47
N LEU A 114 -2.41 0.05 -8.41
CA LEU A 114 -2.87 -0.67 -9.60
C LEU A 114 -4.12 -0.02 -10.20
N THR A 115 -5.02 0.50 -9.37
CA THR A 115 -6.19 1.26 -9.85
C THR A 115 -5.76 2.51 -10.64
N ALA A 116 -4.84 3.33 -10.11
CA ALA A 116 -4.36 4.52 -10.80
C ALA A 116 -3.68 4.17 -12.13
N TYR A 117 -2.89 3.10 -12.14
CA TYR A 117 -2.27 2.58 -13.35
C TYR A 117 -3.30 2.17 -14.42
N LEU A 118 -4.35 1.41 -14.02
CA LEU A 118 -5.41 0.98 -14.93
C LEU A 118 -6.25 2.17 -15.43
N ASP A 119 -6.60 3.12 -14.54
CA ASP A 119 -7.36 4.33 -14.92
C ASP A 119 -6.59 5.19 -15.94
N ARG A 120 -5.28 5.37 -15.75
CA ARG A 120 -4.41 6.12 -16.66
C ARG A 120 -4.26 5.47 -18.04
N ASN A 121 -4.34 4.15 -18.10
CA ASN A 121 -4.21 3.37 -19.34
C ASN A 121 -5.55 2.90 -19.90
N ARG A 122 -6.66 3.52 -19.49
CA ARG A 122 -8.01 3.05 -19.82
C ARG A 122 -8.26 2.97 -21.33
N ASP A 123 -7.85 3.99 -22.08
CA ASP A 123 -8.03 4.03 -23.54
C ASP A 123 -7.20 2.92 -24.23
N ASP A 124 -5.99 2.68 -23.75
CA ASP A 124 -5.13 1.59 -24.21
C ASP A 124 -5.72 0.19 -23.91
N ILE A 125 -6.40 0.04 -22.79
CA ILE A 125 -7.07 -1.21 -22.39
C ILE A 125 -8.27 -1.50 -23.29
N LEU A 126 -8.93 -0.46 -23.79
CA LEU A 126 -10.08 -0.59 -24.69
C LEU A 126 -9.67 -0.71 -26.18
N ASP A 127 -8.40 -0.54 -26.50
CA ASP A 127 -7.88 -0.65 -27.87
C ASP A 127 -7.72 -2.14 -28.26
N GLU A 128 -8.60 -2.60 -29.17
CA GLU A 128 -8.61 -3.99 -29.63
C GLU A 128 -7.27 -4.46 -30.21
N SER A 129 -6.46 -3.56 -30.79
CA SER A 129 -5.13 -3.88 -31.30
C SER A 129 -4.10 -4.21 -30.21
N LYS A 130 -4.40 -3.94 -28.94
CA LYS A 130 -3.52 -4.13 -27.78
C LYS A 130 -4.03 -5.19 -26.81
N VAL A 131 -5.08 -5.93 -27.17
CA VAL A 131 -5.74 -6.93 -26.31
C VAL A 131 -4.73 -7.93 -25.74
N ASP A 132 -3.93 -8.60 -26.58
CA ASP A 132 -2.98 -9.62 -26.12
C ASP A 132 -1.99 -9.07 -25.11
N ARG A 133 -1.50 -7.84 -25.35
CA ARG A 133 -0.55 -7.16 -24.44
C ARG A 133 -1.21 -6.90 -23.08
N TRP A 134 -2.47 -6.45 -23.06
CA TRP A 134 -3.17 -6.17 -21.82
C TRP A 134 -3.61 -7.42 -21.09
N GLN A 135 -3.95 -8.48 -21.79
CA GLN A 135 -4.20 -9.79 -21.18
C GLN A 135 -2.97 -10.31 -20.43
N MET A 136 -1.80 -10.29 -21.06
CA MET A 136 -0.56 -10.72 -20.41
C MET A 136 -0.20 -9.85 -19.19
N ARG A 137 -0.39 -8.54 -19.29
CA ARG A 137 -0.18 -7.63 -18.14
C ARG A 137 -1.18 -7.90 -17.02
N TRP A 138 -2.44 -8.12 -17.37
CA TRP A 138 -3.48 -8.38 -16.39
C TRP A 138 -3.23 -9.69 -15.66
N LEU A 139 -2.83 -10.75 -16.34
CA LEU A 139 -2.37 -12.00 -15.72
C LEU A 139 -1.27 -11.77 -14.69
N HIS A 140 -0.28 -10.97 -15.06
CA HIS A 140 0.82 -10.63 -14.15
C HIS A 140 0.33 -9.86 -12.92
N PHE A 141 -0.61 -8.91 -13.07
CA PHE A 141 -1.20 -8.19 -11.95
C PHE A 141 -2.11 -9.07 -11.08
N ILE A 142 -2.86 -9.99 -11.70
CA ILE A 142 -3.63 -11.00 -10.95
C ILE A 142 -2.66 -11.81 -10.09
N TRP A 143 -1.62 -12.37 -10.68
CA TRP A 143 -0.64 -13.20 -9.98
C TRP A 143 -0.03 -12.47 -8.79
N ASN A 144 0.52 -11.29 -9.02
CA ASN A 144 1.18 -10.51 -7.97
C ASN A 144 0.20 -10.04 -6.88
N GLY A 145 -1.01 -9.64 -7.26
CA GLY A 145 -2.03 -9.23 -6.31
C GLY A 145 -2.52 -10.40 -5.46
N VAL A 146 -2.82 -11.54 -6.09
CA VAL A 146 -3.20 -12.76 -5.37
C VAL A 146 -2.10 -13.20 -4.41
N GLN A 147 -0.83 -13.17 -4.85
CA GLN A 147 0.30 -13.48 -3.97
C GLN A 147 0.38 -12.54 -2.76
N ALA A 148 0.21 -11.22 -2.96
CA ALA A 148 0.28 -10.26 -1.86
C ALA A 148 -0.82 -10.51 -0.81
N TYR A 149 -2.05 -10.76 -1.24
CA TYR A 149 -3.17 -11.09 -0.34
C TYR A 149 -2.99 -12.47 0.31
N GLN A 150 -2.49 -13.45 -0.44
CA GLN A 150 -2.17 -14.77 0.09
C GLN A 150 -1.05 -14.72 1.13
N ASP A 151 0.00 -13.95 0.89
CA ASP A 151 1.08 -13.75 1.84
C ASP A 151 0.58 -13.10 3.14
N PHE A 152 -0.35 -12.14 3.05
CA PHE A 152 -1.00 -11.57 4.23
C PHE A 152 -1.75 -12.64 5.02
N TRP A 153 -2.60 -13.42 4.35
CA TRP A 153 -3.37 -14.51 4.98
C TRP A 153 -2.47 -15.56 5.63
N ASN A 154 -1.42 -16.00 4.94
CA ASN A 154 -0.43 -16.94 5.48
C ASN A 154 0.27 -16.40 6.74
N ARG A 155 0.67 -15.13 6.73
CA ARG A 155 1.37 -14.49 7.85
C ARG A 155 0.48 -14.26 9.07
N THR A 156 -0.84 -14.28 8.89
CA THR A 156 -1.81 -14.28 9.98
C THR A 156 -2.18 -15.70 10.45
N GLU A 157 -1.41 -16.71 10.06
CA GLU A 157 -1.69 -18.12 10.36
C GLU A 157 -3.09 -18.55 9.87
N PHE A 158 -3.49 -18.06 8.69
CA PHE A 158 -4.77 -18.34 8.05
C PHE A 158 -6.00 -17.84 8.83
N LYS A 159 -5.84 -16.79 9.63
CA LYS A 159 -6.92 -16.26 10.49
C LYS A 159 -7.58 -15.01 9.96
N LEU A 160 -6.83 -14.17 9.25
CA LEU A 160 -7.30 -12.88 8.76
C LEU A 160 -7.09 -12.75 7.26
N SER A 161 -8.07 -12.21 6.56
CA SER A 161 -7.92 -11.75 5.18
C SER A 161 -8.32 -10.28 5.04
N ILE A 162 -7.80 -9.61 4.01
CA ILE A 162 -8.20 -8.25 3.66
C ILE A 162 -9.45 -8.34 2.80
N GLN A 163 -10.55 -7.74 3.23
CA GLN A 163 -11.84 -7.79 2.56
C GLN A 163 -12.50 -6.41 2.48
N PRO A 164 -12.95 -5.99 1.29
CA PRO A 164 -12.70 -6.66 0.01
C PRO A 164 -11.26 -6.43 -0.47
N PRO A 165 -10.60 -7.43 -1.07
CA PRO A 165 -9.35 -7.21 -1.77
C PRO A 165 -9.58 -6.29 -2.97
N SER A 166 -8.70 -5.30 -3.15
CA SER A 166 -8.88 -4.24 -4.15
C SER A 166 -7.58 -3.85 -4.84
N PRO A 167 -7.59 -3.58 -6.15
CA PRO A 167 -6.44 -3.02 -6.85
C PRO A 167 -5.95 -1.69 -6.28
N SER A 168 -6.83 -0.93 -5.60
CA SER A 168 -6.44 0.33 -4.95
C SER A 168 -5.54 0.15 -3.73
N ASN A 169 -5.48 -1.06 -3.16
CA ASN A 169 -4.61 -1.40 -2.03
C ASN A 169 -3.25 -1.97 -2.46
N LEU A 170 -3.00 -2.06 -3.75
CA LEU A 170 -1.77 -2.62 -4.31
C LEU A 170 -0.97 -1.52 -4.99
N VAL A 171 0.31 -1.37 -4.63
CA VAL A 171 1.25 -0.49 -5.32
C VAL A 171 2.11 -1.29 -6.27
N ILE A 172 2.19 -0.81 -7.50
CA ILE A 172 3.10 -1.29 -8.53
C ILE A 172 4.36 -0.43 -8.45
N PRO A 173 5.54 -1.02 -8.19
CA PRO A 173 6.79 -0.27 -8.18
C PRO A 173 7.08 0.39 -9.52
N GLN A 174 7.60 1.63 -9.50
CA GLN A 174 7.75 2.48 -10.68
C GLN A 174 8.76 1.95 -11.71
N HIS A 175 9.78 1.20 -11.27
CA HIS A 175 10.92 0.80 -12.11
C HIS A 175 11.08 -0.70 -12.31
N ASP A 176 10.36 -1.51 -11.57
CA ASP A 176 10.51 -2.96 -11.66
C ASP A 176 9.19 -3.67 -11.33
N TYR A 177 8.46 -4.02 -12.36
CA TYR A 177 7.24 -4.83 -12.25
C TYR A 177 7.51 -6.23 -11.68
N SER A 178 8.77 -6.66 -11.61
CA SER A 178 9.18 -7.95 -11.07
C SER A 178 9.42 -7.93 -9.56
N THR A 179 9.62 -6.77 -8.95
CA THR A 179 9.94 -6.61 -7.50
C THR A 179 8.75 -6.69 -6.57
N GLY A 180 7.70 -7.33 -6.95
CA GLY A 180 6.59 -7.66 -6.07
C GLY A 180 5.70 -6.48 -5.71
N THR A 181 4.42 -6.66 -5.91
CA THR A 181 3.37 -5.73 -5.49
C THR A 181 3.31 -5.67 -3.96
N ARG A 182 3.24 -4.47 -3.40
CA ARG A 182 3.08 -4.25 -1.96
C ARG A 182 1.68 -3.76 -1.64
N LEU A 183 1.17 -4.17 -0.49
CA LEU A 183 -0.08 -3.65 0.05
C LEU A 183 0.16 -2.29 0.71
N ILE A 184 -0.73 -1.32 0.48
CA ILE A 184 -0.71 0.01 1.11
C ILE A 184 -1.87 0.23 2.08
N SER A 185 -2.67 -0.78 2.33
CA SER A 185 -3.73 -0.73 3.33
C SER A 185 -4.08 -2.14 3.77
N ILE A 186 -4.10 -2.31 5.07
CA ILE A 186 -4.51 -3.54 5.76
C ILE A 186 -5.69 -3.31 6.70
N SER A 187 -6.31 -2.14 6.64
CA SER A 187 -7.44 -1.75 7.52
C SER A 187 -8.70 -2.58 7.32
N GLY A 188 -8.88 -3.19 6.16
CA GLY A 188 -9.99 -4.08 5.86
C GLY A 188 -9.85 -5.52 6.37
N ARG A 189 -9.02 -5.76 7.41
CA ARG A 189 -8.83 -7.09 8.00
C ARG A 189 -10.13 -7.65 8.55
N LYS A 190 -10.45 -8.87 8.17
CA LYS A 190 -11.59 -9.63 8.71
C LYS A 190 -11.18 -11.07 9.02
N PRO A 191 -11.75 -11.68 10.05
CA PRO A 191 -11.61 -13.11 10.27
C PRO A 191 -12.07 -13.85 9.02
N THR A 192 -11.32 -14.89 8.65
CA THR A 192 -11.62 -15.76 7.50
C THR A 192 -11.68 -17.18 8.00
N GLU A 193 -12.84 -17.82 7.84
CA GLU A 193 -13.09 -19.15 8.41
C GLU A 193 -12.55 -20.29 7.55
N SER A 194 -12.35 -20.04 6.25
CA SER A 194 -11.89 -21.08 5.35
C SER A 194 -11.06 -20.56 4.17
N MET A 195 -10.23 -21.45 3.63
CA MET A 195 -9.50 -21.22 2.38
C MET A 195 -10.45 -20.88 1.22
N ALA A 196 -11.60 -21.56 1.14
CA ALA A 196 -12.59 -21.33 0.09
C ALA A 196 -13.14 -19.90 0.13
N GLU A 197 -13.46 -19.38 1.33
CA GLU A 197 -13.92 -17.99 1.51
C GLU A 197 -12.85 -16.99 1.07
N HIS A 198 -11.60 -17.20 1.47
CA HIS A 198 -10.48 -16.35 1.08
C HIS A 198 -10.33 -16.30 -0.45
N PHE A 199 -10.26 -17.44 -1.13
CA PHE A 199 -10.12 -17.49 -2.58
C PHE A 199 -11.35 -16.99 -3.32
N LEU A 200 -12.55 -17.24 -2.82
CA LEU A 200 -13.78 -16.69 -3.40
C LEU A 200 -13.79 -15.17 -3.38
N SER A 201 -13.36 -14.57 -2.27
CA SER A 201 -13.23 -13.09 -2.17
C SER A 201 -12.17 -12.55 -3.14
N LEU A 202 -11.01 -13.21 -3.27
CA LEU A 202 -10.00 -12.84 -4.26
C LEU A 202 -10.55 -12.88 -5.69
N TYR A 203 -11.26 -13.95 -6.02
CA TYR A 203 -11.86 -14.09 -7.35
C TYR A 203 -12.94 -13.04 -7.60
N THR A 204 -13.91 -12.91 -6.71
CA THR A 204 -15.09 -12.04 -6.92
C THR A 204 -14.75 -10.55 -6.77
N ASP A 205 -14.01 -10.17 -5.72
CA ASP A 205 -13.78 -8.76 -5.38
C ASP A 205 -12.53 -8.19 -6.04
N TYR A 206 -11.47 -8.99 -6.21
CA TYR A 206 -10.26 -8.49 -6.86
C TYR A 206 -10.32 -8.68 -8.38
N ILE A 207 -10.57 -9.90 -8.88
CA ILE A 207 -10.50 -10.19 -10.32
C ILE A 207 -11.78 -9.71 -11.03
N VAL A 208 -12.93 -10.34 -10.75
CA VAL A 208 -14.18 -10.08 -11.48
C VAL A 208 -14.64 -8.62 -11.36
N ARG A 209 -14.52 -8.01 -10.18
CA ARG A 209 -14.91 -6.60 -10.01
C ARG A 209 -13.99 -5.66 -10.81
N THR A 210 -12.69 -5.96 -10.89
CA THR A 210 -11.74 -5.17 -11.69
C THR A 210 -12.04 -5.31 -13.19
N GLU A 211 -12.29 -6.51 -13.68
CA GLU A 211 -12.65 -6.76 -15.07
C GLU A 211 -13.98 -6.10 -15.47
N LYS A 212 -14.95 -6.06 -14.55
CA LYS A 212 -16.19 -5.29 -14.76
C LYS A 212 -15.94 -3.78 -14.89
N LYS A 213 -14.98 -3.25 -14.13
CA LYS A 213 -14.60 -1.82 -14.22
C LYS A 213 -13.80 -1.50 -15.49
N TYR A 214 -13.01 -2.47 -15.97
CA TYR A 214 -12.13 -2.33 -17.15
C TYR A 214 -12.44 -3.45 -18.16
N PRO A 215 -13.49 -3.30 -19.01
CA PRO A 215 -13.97 -4.39 -19.86
C PRO A 215 -12.95 -4.98 -20.84
N GLY A 216 -11.94 -4.19 -21.26
CA GLY A 216 -10.85 -4.68 -22.12
C GLY A 216 -9.91 -5.69 -21.45
N LEU A 217 -10.03 -5.93 -20.12
CA LEU A 217 -9.31 -7.00 -19.39
C LEU A 217 -10.10 -8.31 -19.35
N LYS A 218 -11.36 -8.31 -19.80
CA LYS A 218 -12.38 -9.34 -19.54
C LYS A 218 -12.13 -10.70 -20.21
N HIS A 219 -11.19 -10.83 -21.11
CA HIS A 219 -10.97 -12.08 -21.85
C HIS A 219 -10.34 -13.22 -21.03
N MET A 220 -10.09 -12.98 -19.73
CA MET A 220 -9.56 -14.00 -18.81
C MET A 220 -10.65 -14.69 -17.99
N SER A 221 -11.83 -14.07 -17.87
CA SER A 221 -12.96 -14.64 -17.09
C SER A 221 -13.88 -15.56 -17.89
N ASP A 222 -13.62 -15.80 -19.17
CA ASP A 222 -14.30 -16.85 -19.95
C ASP A 222 -13.84 -18.26 -19.53
N TRP A 223 -13.67 -18.45 -18.22
CA TRP A 223 -13.56 -19.78 -17.60
C TRP A 223 -14.86 -20.60 -17.69
N GLU A 224 -15.87 -20.10 -18.42
CA GLU A 224 -17.06 -20.84 -18.78
C GLU A 224 -16.81 -21.96 -19.80
N VAL A 225 -15.54 -22.18 -20.20
CA VAL A 225 -15.17 -23.17 -21.22
C VAL A 225 -14.16 -24.20 -20.69
N ILE A 226 -14.33 -24.67 -19.45
CA ILE A 226 -13.74 -25.98 -19.05
C ILE A 226 -14.75 -26.77 -18.25
#